data_ba1c00676e7d1b837a3436fbc9bf4e4e
#
_entry.id   ba1c00676e7d1b837a3436fbc9bf4e4e
#
_cell.length_a   1.000
_cell.length_b   1.000
_cell.length_c   1.000
_cell.angle_alpha   90.00
_cell.angle_beta   90.00
_cell.angle_gamma   90.00
#
_symmetry.space_group_name_H-M   'P 1'
#
loop_
_entity.id
_entity.type
_entity.pdbx_description
1 polymer ?
#
loop_
_entity_poly.entity_id
_entity_poly.type
_entity_poly.pdbx_seq_one_letter_code
_entity_poly.pdbx_strand_id
1 'polypeptide(L)'
;DNGLYDAMNKGIAMAKGKFALFLNSGDVFHQDVSQFVRQLRNKKDDAMYLGDAMLDFGDGTQLTRRAKSGWYIYHSLPASHQAIFFPCVGLKQNPYDMQYRVSSDYALAAKMYKAGYAFKRIKGLVSEFSMGGVSTTNNLQLCQDAKNVQREILRMPKLLTELSYLLRLRT
;
A
#
# COMPACT_ATOMS: atom_id res chain seq x y z
N ASP A 1 -20.10 -4.84 -7.54
CA ASP A 1 -19.14 -4.56 -6.46
C ASP A 1 -19.64 -3.41 -5.59
N ASN A 2 -19.44 -3.54 -4.30
CA ASN A 2 -19.76 -2.50 -3.31
C ASN A 2 -18.57 -1.53 -3.11
N GLY A 3 -17.90 -1.17 -4.20
CA GLY A 3 -16.74 -0.28 -4.22
C GLY A 3 -15.41 -0.98 -4.52
N LEU A 4 -14.34 -0.17 -4.56
CA LEU A 4 -13.00 -0.60 -4.98
C LEU A 4 -12.45 -1.77 -4.15
N TYR A 5 -12.53 -1.69 -2.84
CA TYR A 5 -11.97 -2.71 -1.96
C TYR A 5 -12.76 -4.02 -1.95
N ASP A 6 -14.07 -3.97 -2.25
CA ASP A 6 -14.88 -5.18 -2.48
C ASP A 6 -14.40 -5.92 -3.74
N ALA A 7 -14.15 -5.19 -4.83
CA ALA A 7 -13.59 -5.75 -6.05
C ALA A 7 -12.20 -6.35 -5.81
N MET A 8 -11.34 -5.65 -5.06
CA MET A 8 -10.01 -6.16 -4.69
C MET A 8 -10.11 -7.44 -3.85
N ASN A 9 -11.04 -7.53 -2.89
CA ASN A 9 -11.27 -8.73 -2.09
C ASN A 9 -11.71 -9.93 -2.95
N LYS A 10 -12.55 -9.71 -3.95
CA LYS A 10 -12.92 -10.76 -4.93
C LYS A 10 -11.71 -11.21 -5.73
N GLY A 11 -10.85 -10.26 -6.16
CA GLY A 11 -9.58 -10.57 -6.82
C GLY A 11 -8.65 -11.40 -5.94
N ILE A 12 -8.54 -11.06 -4.65
CA ILE A 12 -7.76 -11.84 -3.67
C ILE A 12 -8.27 -13.29 -3.57
N ALA A 13 -9.57 -13.49 -3.49
CA ALA A 13 -10.17 -14.84 -3.41
C ALA A 13 -9.82 -15.68 -4.63
N MET A 14 -9.77 -15.09 -5.81
CA MET A 14 -9.46 -15.76 -7.09
C MET A 14 -7.95 -15.92 -7.34
N ALA A 15 -7.08 -15.19 -6.65
CA ALA A 15 -5.63 -15.20 -6.87
C ALA A 15 -5.04 -16.58 -6.60
N LYS A 16 -4.25 -17.10 -7.57
CA LYS A 16 -3.55 -18.40 -7.52
C LYS A 16 -2.03 -18.24 -7.48
N GLY A 17 -1.52 -17.04 -7.69
CA GLY A 17 -0.09 -16.76 -7.67
C GLY A 17 0.50 -16.75 -6.26
N LYS A 18 1.81 -16.75 -6.17
CA LYS A 18 2.53 -16.61 -4.90
C LYS A 18 2.39 -15.21 -4.31
N PHE A 19 2.44 -14.21 -5.17
CA PHE A 19 2.28 -12.80 -4.84
C PHE A 19 1.18 -12.19 -5.69
N ALA A 20 0.52 -11.17 -5.14
CA ALA A 20 -0.41 -10.30 -5.85
C ALA A 20 0.04 -8.84 -5.71
N LEU A 21 -0.24 -8.07 -6.74
CA LEU A 21 -0.08 -6.62 -6.78
C LEU A 21 -1.37 -6.04 -7.35
N PHE A 22 -1.76 -4.87 -6.87
CA PHE A 22 -2.97 -4.19 -7.29
C PHE A 22 -2.60 -2.96 -8.13
N LEU A 23 -3.11 -2.91 -9.36
CA LEU A 23 -3.08 -1.73 -10.21
C LEU A 23 -4.51 -1.21 -10.36
N ASN A 24 -4.70 0.08 -10.10
CA ASN A 24 -5.99 0.72 -10.32
C ASN A 24 -6.16 1.07 -11.80
N SER A 25 -7.38 1.39 -12.20
CA SER A 25 -7.65 1.87 -13.56
C SER A 25 -6.85 3.14 -13.84
N GLY A 26 -6.11 3.14 -14.94
CA GLY A 26 -5.20 4.23 -15.33
C GLY A 26 -3.76 4.06 -14.87
N ASP A 27 -3.49 3.20 -13.89
CA ASP A 27 -2.12 2.86 -13.49
C ASP A 27 -1.51 1.83 -14.45
N VAL A 28 -0.21 1.90 -14.69
CA VAL A 28 0.50 0.96 -15.56
C VAL A 28 1.75 0.38 -14.86
N PHE A 29 2.22 -0.75 -15.34
CA PHE A 29 3.52 -1.23 -14.94
C PHE A 29 4.62 -0.38 -15.57
N HIS A 30 5.63 -0.03 -14.77
CA HIS A 30 6.84 0.57 -15.31
C HIS A 30 7.56 -0.42 -16.23
N GLN A 31 8.24 0.06 -17.27
CA GLN A 31 8.96 -0.77 -18.25
C GLN A 31 9.96 -1.74 -17.61
N ASP A 32 10.52 -1.39 -16.44
CA ASP A 32 11.49 -2.21 -15.70
C ASP A 32 10.87 -3.25 -14.76
N VAL A 33 9.55 -3.35 -14.68
CA VAL A 33 8.86 -4.26 -13.74
C VAL A 33 9.33 -5.71 -13.88
N SER A 34 9.70 -6.14 -15.10
CA SER A 34 10.21 -7.49 -15.34
C SER A 34 11.48 -7.82 -14.55
N GLN A 35 12.34 -6.81 -14.33
CA GLN A 35 13.56 -6.96 -13.52
C GLN A 35 13.20 -7.13 -12.04
N PHE A 36 12.20 -6.39 -11.56
CA PHE A 36 11.68 -6.52 -10.19
C PHE A 36 11.06 -7.91 -9.98
N VAL A 37 10.20 -8.37 -10.89
CA VAL A 37 9.54 -9.68 -10.82
C VAL A 37 10.56 -10.83 -10.83
N ARG A 38 11.64 -10.74 -11.63
CA ARG A 38 12.73 -11.74 -11.59
C ARG A 38 13.37 -11.87 -10.22
N GLN A 39 13.54 -10.75 -9.47
CA GLN A 39 14.07 -10.78 -8.12
C GLN A 39 13.10 -11.46 -7.13
N LEU A 40 11.78 -11.41 -7.38
CA LEU A 40 10.77 -12.06 -6.54
C LEU A 40 10.71 -13.58 -6.70
N ARG A 41 11.15 -14.13 -7.83
CA ARG A 41 10.99 -15.57 -8.16
C ARG A 41 11.45 -16.49 -7.04
N ASN A 42 12.59 -16.17 -6.41
CA ASN A 42 13.21 -16.99 -5.37
C ASN A 42 12.95 -16.45 -3.95
N LYS A 43 12.08 -15.44 -3.80
CA LYS A 43 11.74 -14.89 -2.47
C LYS A 43 10.68 -15.76 -1.80
N LYS A 44 10.73 -15.80 -0.46
CA LYS A 44 9.71 -16.46 0.35
C LYS A 44 8.44 -15.60 0.41
N ASP A 45 7.31 -16.22 0.65
CA ASP A 45 6.00 -15.58 0.87
C ASP A 45 5.77 -15.18 2.34
N ASP A 46 6.85 -14.91 3.06
CA ASP A 46 6.90 -14.48 4.46
C ASP A 46 6.97 -12.94 4.62
N ALA A 47 6.92 -12.21 3.54
CA ALA A 47 7.10 -10.77 3.54
C ALA A 47 6.32 -10.06 2.42
N MET A 48 6.00 -8.80 2.65
CA MET A 48 5.56 -7.84 1.64
C MET A 48 6.79 -7.21 0.98
N TYR A 49 6.90 -7.29 -0.35
CA TYR A 49 8.05 -6.77 -1.09
C TYR A 49 7.74 -5.42 -1.70
N LEU A 50 8.55 -4.43 -1.35
CA LEU A 50 8.36 -3.02 -1.68
C LEU A 50 9.29 -2.62 -2.83
N GLY A 51 8.70 -2.09 -3.90
CA GLY A 51 9.42 -1.39 -4.96
C GLY A 51 9.15 0.11 -4.96
N ASP A 52 9.82 0.81 -5.85
CA ASP A 52 9.62 2.23 -6.08
C ASP A 52 8.48 2.44 -7.11
N ALA A 53 7.82 3.59 -7.09
CA ALA A 53 6.79 3.96 -8.06
C ALA A 53 7.10 5.31 -8.70
N MET A 54 6.68 5.50 -9.94
CA MET A 54 6.70 6.78 -10.63
C MET A 54 5.36 7.48 -10.46
N LEU A 55 5.37 8.72 -10.02
CA LEU A 55 4.21 9.59 -9.98
C LEU A 55 4.22 10.46 -11.24
N ASP A 56 3.12 10.46 -11.99
CA ASP A 56 2.92 11.33 -13.15
C ASP A 56 1.88 12.40 -12.78
N PHE A 57 2.25 13.66 -12.91
CA PHE A 57 1.39 14.81 -12.60
C PHE A 57 0.57 15.29 -13.80
N GLY A 58 0.73 14.67 -14.98
CA GLY A 58 -0.03 15.00 -16.19
C GLY A 58 0.43 16.26 -16.92
N ASP A 59 1.35 17.03 -16.36
CA ASP A 59 1.97 18.23 -16.95
C ASP A 59 3.37 17.98 -17.53
N GLY A 60 3.75 16.70 -17.66
CA GLY A 60 5.09 16.26 -18.04
C GLY A 60 6.06 16.12 -16.84
N THR A 61 5.63 16.50 -15.64
CA THR A 61 6.43 16.31 -14.43
C THR A 61 6.27 14.88 -13.90
N GLN A 62 7.39 14.24 -13.64
CA GLN A 62 7.41 12.90 -13.03
C GLN A 62 8.30 12.90 -11.78
N LEU A 63 7.87 12.18 -10.74
CA LEU A 63 8.60 12.04 -9.48
C LEU A 63 8.70 10.57 -9.06
N THR A 64 9.90 10.11 -8.76
CA THR A 64 10.10 8.78 -8.17
C THR A 64 9.76 8.79 -6.68
N ARG A 65 8.67 8.10 -6.30
CA ARG A 65 8.36 7.78 -4.90
C ARG A 65 9.09 6.52 -4.49
N ARG A 66 10.18 6.69 -3.74
CA ARG A 66 10.98 5.57 -3.24
C ARG A 66 10.30 4.87 -2.06
N ALA A 67 10.36 3.53 -2.06
CA ALA A 67 9.95 2.74 -0.91
C ALA A 67 10.79 3.12 0.31
N LYS A 68 10.11 3.26 1.46
CA LYS A 68 10.71 3.60 2.75
C LYS A 68 11.00 2.33 3.57
N SER A 69 11.66 2.48 4.71
CA SER A 69 11.86 1.36 5.63
C SER A 69 10.52 0.86 6.18
N GLY A 70 10.47 -0.41 6.61
CA GLY A 70 9.26 -1.00 7.17
C GLY A 70 8.73 -0.28 8.43
N TRP A 71 9.59 0.39 9.18
CA TRP A 71 9.19 1.22 10.32
C TRP A 71 8.29 2.39 9.95
N TYR A 72 8.31 2.81 8.68
CA TYR A 72 7.43 3.87 8.20
C TYR A 72 5.94 3.49 8.30
N ILE A 73 5.61 2.20 8.48
CA ILE A 73 4.23 1.73 8.72
C ILE A 73 3.58 2.42 9.92
N TYR A 74 4.34 2.81 10.93
CA TYR A 74 3.83 3.55 12.09
C TYR A 74 3.42 5.00 11.76
N HIS A 75 3.80 5.49 10.58
CA HIS A 75 3.35 6.78 10.07
C HIS A 75 2.40 6.62 8.88
N SER A 76 2.78 5.83 7.87
CA SER A 76 2.01 5.63 6.63
C SER A 76 2.42 4.33 5.94
N LEU A 77 1.80 4.05 4.80
CA LEU A 77 2.19 2.96 3.91
C LEU A 77 3.65 3.17 3.44
N PRO A 78 4.56 2.18 3.60
CA PRO A 78 5.99 2.35 3.31
C PRO A 78 6.32 2.50 1.82
N ALA A 79 5.42 2.14 0.93
CA ALA A 79 5.55 2.31 -0.52
C ALA A 79 4.19 2.67 -1.12
N SER A 80 4.15 3.08 -2.38
CA SER A 80 2.89 3.19 -3.10
C SER A 80 2.22 1.81 -3.15
N HIS A 81 0.91 1.76 -2.93
CA HIS A 81 0.14 0.51 -2.95
C HIS A 81 0.39 -0.29 -4.23
N GLN A 82 0.46 0.38 -5.37
CA GLN A 82 0.76 -0.18 -6.69
C GLN A 82 2.21 -0.66 -6.87
N ALA A 83 3.04 -0.53 -5.86
CA ALA A 83 4.43 -1.01 -5.86
C ALA A 83 4.71 -1.98 -4.71
N ILE A 84 3.66 -2.57 -4.11
CA ILE A 84 3.77 -3.58 -3.05
C ILE A 84 3.31 -4.93 -3.59
N PHE A 85 4.21 -5.91 -3.58
CA PHE A 85 3.87 -7.32 -3.82
C PHE A 85 3.53 -7.99 -2.50
N PHE A 86 2.27 -8.33 -2.36
CA PHE A 86 1.72 -8.99 -1.17
C PHE A 86 1.75 -10.52 -1.35
N PRO A 87 2.17 -11.31 -0.35
CA PRO A 87 1.99 -12.76 -0.39
C PRO A 87 0.50 -13.12 -0.40
N CYS A 88 0.07 -13.90 -1.38
CA CYS A 88 -1.35 -14.27 -1.56
C CYS A 88 -1.93 -15.00 -0.35
N VAL A 89 -1.13 -15.82 0.33
CA VAL A 89 -1.54 -16.49 1.56
C VAL A 89 -1.90 -15.47 2.64
N GLY A 90 -1.06 -14.46 2.84
CA GLY A 90 -1.30 -13.38 3.79
C GLY A 90 -2.53 -12.54 3.44
N LEU A 91 -2.73 -12.22 2.15
CA LEU A 91 -3.91 -11.49 1.68
C LEU A 91 -5.21 -12.22 1.98
N LYS A 92 -5.26 -13.53 1.73
CA LYS A 92 -6.45 -14.36 1.98
C LYS A 92 -6.82 -14.43 3.47
N GLN A 93 -5.83 -14.35 4.35
CA GLN A 93 -6.01 -14.31 5.80
C GLN A 93 -6.37 -12.91 6.32
N ASN A 94 -5.98 -11.87 5.60
CA ASN A 94 -6.16 -10.47 5.97
C ASN A 94 -6.77 -9.68 4.79
N PRO A 95 -8.04 -9.87 4.43
CA PRO A 95 -8.64 -9.12 3.32
C PRO A 95 -8.77 -7.63 3.66
N TYR A 96 -9.04 -6.81 2.64
CA TYR A 96 -9.33 -5.39 2.83
C TYR A 96 -10.52 -5.19 3.75
N ASP A 97 -10.40 -4.24 4.65
CA ASP A 97 -11.42 -3.87 5.61
C ASP A 97 -12.24 -2.69 5.07
N MET A 98 -13.51 -2.95 4.79
CA MET A 98 -14.43 -1.99 4.17
C MET A 98 -14.77 -0.78 5.06
N GLN A 99 -14.44 -0.84 6.36
CA GLN A 99 -14.63 0.31 7.27
C GLN A 99 -13.70 1.49 6.95
N TYR A 100 -12.50 1.22 6.40
CA TYR A 100 -11.55 2.24 5.99
C TYR A 100 -11.81 2.64 4.53
N ARG A 101 -12.51 3.76 4.33
CA ARG A 101 -12.98 4.16 3.00
C ARG A 101 -11.88 4.60 2.04
N VAL A 102 -10.80 5.18 2.57
CA VAL A 102 -9.69 5.73 1.76
C VAL A 102 -8.38 5.03 2.03
N SER A 103 -8.15 4.58 3.27
CA SER A 103 -6.86 3.99 3.69
C SER A 103 -6.95 2.48 3.99
N SER A 104 -7.81 1.75 3.29
CA SER A 104 -7.91 0.29 3.50
C SER A 104 -6.64 -0.45 3.06
N ASP A 105 -5.88 0.10 2.12
CA ASP A 105 -4.55 -0.36 1.73
C ASP A 105 -3.53 -0.26 2.89
N TYR A 106 -3.56 0.86 3.61
CA TYR A 106 -2.74 1.04 4.80
C TYR A 106 -3.18 0.09 5.93
N ALA A 107 -4.50 -0.07 6.14
CA ALA A 107 -5.05 -1.01 7.12
C ALA A 107 -4.65 -2.46 6.82
N LEU A 108 -4.74 -2.88 5.54
CA LEU A 108 -4.30 -4.20 5.07
C LEU A 108 -2.82 -4.44 5.40
N ALA A 109 -1.95 -3.53 4.97
CA ALA A 109 -0.51 -3.66 5.20
C ALA A 109 -0.16 -3.68 6.70
N ALA A 110 -0.87 -2.88 7.52
CA ALA A 110 -0.71 -2.87 8.97
C ALA A 110 -1.18 -4.19 9.61
N LYS A 111 -2.31 -4.76 9.18
CA LYS A 111 -2.80 -6.08 9.63
C LYS A 111 -1.79 -7.17 9.29
N MET A 112 -1.30 -7.22 8.06
CA MET A 112 -0.30 -8.18 7.63
C MET A 112 1.01 -8.03 8.41
N TYR A 113 1.46 -6.79 8.66
CA TYR A 113 2.65 -6.53 9.49
C TYR A 113 2.47 -7.05 10.92
N LYS A 114 1.31 -6.85 11.53
CA LYS A 114 0.98 -7.38 12.86
C LYS A 114 0.84 -8.90 12.87
N ALA A 115 0.48 -9.51 11.75
CA ALA A 115 0.46 -10.96 11.55
C ALA A 115 1.86 -11.57 11.29
N GLY A 116 2.93 -10.76 11.31
CA GLY A 116 4.31 -11.21 11.19
C GLY A 116 4.92 -11.10 9.79
N TYR A 117 4.20 -10.59 8.80
CA TYR A 117 4.76 -10.35 7.45
C TYR A 117 5.68 -9.12 7.48
N ALA A 118 6.97 -9.34 7.29
CA ALA A 118 7.94 -8.23 7.23
C ALA A 118 7.80 -7.40 5.97
N PHE A 119 8.28 -6.16 6.00
CA PHE A 119 8.51 -5.36 4.80
C PHE A 119 9.95 -5.57 4.33
N LYS A 120 10.13 -5.97 3.07
CA LYS A 120 11.45 -6.17 2.45
C LYS A 120 11.53 -5.33 1.17
N ARG A 121 12.46 -4.40 1.14
CA ARG A 121 12.68 -3.57 -0.05
C ARG A 121 13.42 -4.34 -1.12
N ILE A 122 12.96 -4.21 -2.38
CA ILE A 122 13.67 -4.62 -3.58
C ILE A 122 13.90 -3.36 -4.42
N LYS A 123 15.11 -3.18 -4.93
CA LYS A 123 15.45 -2.02 -5.76
C LYS A 123 14.82 -2.16 -7.14
N GLY A 124 14.11 -1.13 -7.58
CA GLY A 124 13.54 -1.04 -8.92
C GLY A 124 12.18 -0.34 -8.93
N LEU A 125 11.84 0.20 -10.09
CA LEU A 125 10.54 0.79 -10.38
C LEU A 125 9.55 -0.34 -10.75
N VAL A 126 8.36 -0.27 -10.19
CA VAL A 126 7.30 -1.27 -10.38
C VAL A 126 6.15 -0.71 -11.20
N SER A 127 5.67 0.45 -10.83
CA SER A 127 4.46 1.04 -11.42
C SER A 127 4.62 2.53 -11.68
N GLU A 128 3.79 3.01 -12.60
CA GLU A 128 3.56 4.42 -12.86
C GLU A 128 2.09 4.71 -12.60
N PHE A 129 1.79 5.76 -11.86
CA PHE A 129 0.42 6.15 -11.63
C PHE A 129 0.23 7.66 -11.69
N SER A 130 -0.93 8.04 -12.26
CA SER A 130 -1.32 9.44 -12.41
C SER A 130 -1.86 10.00 -11.10
N MET A 131 -1.43 11.21 -10.75
CA MET A 131 -1.96 11.94 -9.60
C MET A 131 -3.38 12.44 -9.90
N GLY A 132 -4.24 12.50 -8.86
CA GLY A 132 -5.63 12.97 -9.01
C GLY A 132 -6.71 11.96 -8.62
N GLY A 133 -6.33 10.79 -8.10
CA GLY A 133 -7.26 9.77 -7.61
C GLY A 133 -7.95 10.14 -6.30
N VAL A 134 -8.86 9.27 -5.83
CA VAL A 134 -9.70 9.46 -4.61
C VAL A 134 -8.89 9.80 -3.35
N SER A 135 -7.69 9.24 -3.20
CA SER A 135 -6.81 9.50 -2.05
C SER A 135 -6.22 10.92 -2.04
N THR A 136 -6.17 11.60 -3.18
CA THR A 136 -5.69 12.99 -3.27
C THR A 136 -6.79 14.03 -3.07
N THR A 137 -8.05 13.64 -3.24
CA THR A 137 -9.21 14.56 -3.13
C THR A 137 -9.89 14.52 -1.76
N ASN A 138 -9.65 13.49 -0.93
CA ASN A 138 -10.31 13.33 0.36
C ASN A 138 -9.31 13.29 1.54
N ASN A 139 -8.57 14.37 1.72
CA ASN A 139 -7.46 14.45 2.67
C ASN A 139 -7.89 14.26 4.14
N LEU A 140 -9.05 14.82 4.55
CA LEU A 140 -9.54 14.66 5.92
C LEU A 140 -9.88 13.21 6.28
N GLN A 141 -10.57 12.50 5.36
CA GLN A 141 -10.90 11.09 5.56
C GLN A 141 -9.64 10.22 5.58
N LEU A 142 -8.67 10.52 4.70
CA LEU A 142 -7.36 9.87 4.68
C LEU A 142 -6.64 9.98 6.03
N CYS A 143 -6.61 11.20 6.60
CA CYS A 143 -6.00 11.45 7.91
C CYS A 143 -6.72 10.72 9.03
N GLN A 144 -8.06 10.71 9.01
CA GLN A 144 -8.86 10.04 10.04
C GLN A 144 -8.70 8.52 9.97
N ASP A 145 -8.78 7.92 8.77
CA ASP A 145 -8.54 6.49 8.58
C ASP A 145 -7.14 6.09 9.05
N ALA A 146 -6.12 6.89 8.68
CA ALA A 146 -4.76 6.63 9.10
C ALA A 146 -4.59 6.66 10.63
N LYS A 147 -5.24 7.60 11.32
CA LYS A 147 -5.27 7.66 12.78
C LYS A 147 -5.92 6.41 13.39
N ASN A 148 -7.03 5.96 12.81
CA ASN A 148 -7.73 4.76 13.28
C ASN A 148 -6.85 3.51 13.09
N VAL A 149 -6.20 3.34 11.93
CA VAL A 149 -5.23 2.26 11.67
C VAL A 149 -4.11 2.26 12.72
N GLN A 150 -3.53 3.43 13.00
CA GLN A 150 -2.48 3.57 14.00
C GLN A 150 -2.93 3.15 15.40
N ARG A 151 -4.16 3.50 15.79
CA ARG A 151 -4.70 3.18 17.13
C ARG A 151 -5.19 1.73 17.23
N GLU A 152 -5.98 1.28 16.27
CA GLU A 152 -6.74 0.03 16.36
C GLU A 152 -5.92 -1.18 15.94
N ILE A 153 -5.08 -1.03 14.90
CA ILE A 153 -4.29 -2.12 14.34
C ILE A 153 -2.86 -2.09 14.89
N LEU A 154 -2.17 -0.94 14.78
CA LEU A 154 -0.78 -0.83 15.21
C LEU A 154 -0.62 -0.63 16.71
N ARG A 155 -1.72 -0.37 17.45
CA ARG A 155 -1.75 -0.17 18.90
C ARG A 155 -0.81 0.94 19.39
N MET A 156 -0.70 2.00 18.63
CA MET A 156 0.11 3.16 19.00
C MET A 156 -0.52 3.95 20.16
N PRO A 157 0.32 4.53 21.05
CA PRO A 157 -0.16 5.43 22.10
C PRO A 157 -0.98 6.60 21.55
N LYS A 158 -2.04 7.00 22.26
CA LYS A 158 -2.95 8.07 21.83
C LYS A 158 -2.21 9.37 21.49
N LEU A 159 -1.26 9.78 22.32
CA LEU A 159 -0.47 11.00 22.09
C LEU A 159 0.27 10.99 20.76
N LEU A 160 0.91 9.86 20.41
CA LEU A 160 1.65 9.71 19.16
C LEU A 160 0.72 9.70 17.93
N THR A 161 -0.47 9.11 18.05
CA THR A 161 -1.45 9.13 16.96
C THR A 161 -2.04 10.50 16.72
N GLU A 162 -2.28 11.28 17.79
CA GLU A 162 -2.73 12.69 17.68
C GLU A 162 -1.64 13.56 17.00
N LEU A 163 -0.38 13.39 17.42
CA LEU A 163 0.73 14.11 16.80
C LEU A 163 0.87 13.75 15.32
N SER A 164 0.81 12.47 14.99
CA SER A 164 0.85 11.99 13.58
C SER A 164 -0.30 12.57 12.76
N TYR A 165 -1.51 12.64 13.32
CA TYR A 165 -2.68 13.22 12.69
C TYR A 165 -2.49 14.72 12.38
N LEU A 166 -2.03 15.49 13.38
CA LEU A 166 -1.78 16.93 13.22
C LEU A 166 -0.69 17.23 12.18
N LEU A 167 0.36 16.42 12.13
CA LEU A 167 1.42 16.55 11.12
C LEU A 167 0.88 16.30 9.70
N ARG A 168 -0.03 15.33 9.52
CA ARG A 168 -0.66 15.04 8.22
C ARG A 168 -1.59 16.14 7.72
N LEU A 169 -2.28 16.83 8.64
CA LEU A 169 -3.16 17.94 8.24
C LEU A 169 -2.40 19.15 7.68
N ARG A 170 -1.08 19.22 7.90
CA ARG A 170 -0.22 20.32 7.45
C ARG A 170 0.49 20.04 6.11
N THR A 171 0.42 18.81 5.63
CA THR A 171 1.02 18.35 4.35
C THR A 171 -0.05 18.19 3.30
#